data_d33133c4575793e2137df35bc43a3e30
#
_entry.id   d33133c4575793e2137df35bc43a3e30
#
_cell.length_a   1.000
_cell.length_b   1.000
_cell.length_c   1.000
_cell.angle_alpha   90.00
_cell.angle_beta   90.00
_cell.angle_gamma   90.00
#
_symmetry.space_group_name_H-M   'P 1'
#
loop_
_entity.id
_entity.type
_entity.pdbx_description
1 polymer ?
#
loop_
_entity_poly.entity_id
_entity_poly.type
_entity_poly.pdbx_seq_one_letter_code
_entity_poly.pdbx_strand_id
1 'polypeptide(L)'
;LWQLPVVFVVENNGYAMGTSVARTSNHEEIWKLGLGYDMPCEPCDGMDPVQVAKTMSKAISLARSGGGPSFIEMKTYRYRGHSMSDAQHYRTKSEVEEYRKIDPITQVKEMILSKKYATLEELDKVDKDIKARVLECEKFAESSPYPDPSLMYDAVYEQEDYPFIKHKL
;
A
#
# COMPACT_ATOMS: atom_id res chain seq x y z
N LEU A 1 -15.61 -18.76 -3.59
CA LEU A 1 -16.87 -19.43 -3.24
C LEU A 1 -18.04 -18.45 -3.27
N TRP A 2 -17.94 -17.31 -2.58
CA TRP A 2 -19.03 -16.34 -2.42
C TRP A 2 -19.04 -15.20 -3.44
N GLN A 3 -18.08 -15.14 -4.33
CA GLN A 3 -17.97 -14.12 -5.37
C GLN A 3 -18.01 -12.68 -4.79
N LEU A 4 -17.39 -12.49 -3.60
CA LEU A 4 -17.41 -11.18 -2.92
C LEU A 4 -16.71 -10.10 -3.75
N PRO A 5 -17.18 -8.86 -3.70
CA PRO A 5 -16.59 -7.73 -4.42
C PRO A 5 -15.30 -7.24 -3.75
N VAL A 6 -14.27 -8.07 -3.74
CA VAL A 6 -12.99 -7.83 -3.05
C VAL A 6 -11.86 -7.79 -4.07
N VAL A 7 -10.93 -6.85 -3.90
CA VAL A 7 -9.65 -6.83 -4.59
C VAL A 7 -8.54 -7.09 -3.58
N PHE A 8 -7.86 -8.22 -3.72
CA PHE A 8 -6.66 -8.53 -2.94
C PHE A 8 -5.46 -7.88 -3.60
N VAL A 9 -4.76 -7.04 -2.85
CA VAL A 9 -3.55 -6.34 -3.33
C VAL A 9 -2.37 -6.79 -2.49
N VAL A 10 -1.33 -7.28 -3.16
CA VAL A 10 -0.03 -7.59 -2.55
C VAL A 10 0.97 -6.53 -2.98
N GLU A 11 1.40 -5.70 -2.06
CA GLU A 11 2.51 -4.77 -2.28
C GLU A 11 3.84 -5.52 -2.10
N ASN A 12 4.38 -6.02 -3.22
CA ASN A 12 5.63 -6.77 -3.22
C ASN A 12 6.82 -5.83 -3.46
N ASN A 13 7.57 -5.53 -2.40
CA ASN A 13 8.80 -4.75 -2.48
C ASN A 13 10.09 -5.59 -2.64
N GLY A 14 9.94 -6.88 -2.91
CA GLY A 14 11.05 -7.81 -3.13
C GLY A 14 11.72 -8.34 -1.86
N TYR A 15 11.41 -7.81 -0.68
CA TYR A 15 12.09 -8.17 0.56
C TYR A 15 11.14 -8.34 1.75
N ALA A 16 11.30 -9.44 2.48
CA ALA A 16 10.75 -9.64 3.83
C ALA A 16 11.85 -9.33 4.85
N MET A 17 11.81 -8.14 5.46
CA MET A 17 12.92 -7.57 6.24
C MET A 17 14.20 -7.47 5.37
N GLY A 18 15.19 -8.31 5.59
CA GLY A 18 16.44 -8.41 4.83
C GLY A 18 16.53 -9.64 3.92
N THR A 19 15.47 -10.42 3.79
CA THR A 19 15.47 -11.63 2.96
C THR A 19 14.69 -11.41 1.67
N SER A 20 15.36 -11.60 0.52
CA SER A 20 14.71 -11.42 -0.79
C SER A 20 13.70 -12.54 -1.08
N VAL A 21 12.69 -12.23 -1.91
CA VAL A 21 11.71 -13.21 -2.40
C VAL A 21 12.41 -14.37 -3.10
N ALA A 22 13.43 -14.11 -3.91
CA ALA A 22 14.22 -15.13 -4.62
C ALA A 22 14.89 -16.15 -3.70
N ARG A 23 15.15 -15.81 -2.42
CA ARG A 23 15.73 -16.73 -1.43
C ARG A 23 14.71 -17.55 -0.67
N THR A 24 13.46 -17.14 -0.65
CA THR A 24 12.43 -17.72 0.23
C THR A 24 11.27 -18.34 -0.52
N SER A 25 11.15 -18.07 -1.83
CA SER A 25 10.04 -18.55 -2.63
C SER A 25 10.53 -19.26 -3.90
N ASN A 26 9.88 -20.35 -4.27
CA ASN A 26 10.09 -20.97 -5.58
C ASN A 26 9.50 -20.14 -6.74
N HIS A 27 8.64 -19.17 -6.43
CA HIS A 27 7.98 -18.30 -7.38
C HIS A 27 8.19 -16.84 -6.98
N GLU A 28 8.87 -16.09 -7.82
CA GLU A 28 9.06 -14.65 -7.64
C GLU A 28 7.82 -13.84 -8.07
N GLU A 29 6.92 -14.47 -8.81
CA GLU A 29 5.67 -13.88 -9.29
C GLU A 29 4.52 -14.29 -8.38
N ILE A 30 4.31 -13.50 -7.33
CA ILE A 30 3.32 -13.79 -6.27
C ILE A 30 1.89 -13.78 -6.82
N TRP A 31 1.61 -12.99 -7.85
CA TRP A 31 0.28 -12.95 -8.49
C TRP A 31 -0.20 -14.32 -8.97
N LYS A 32 0.72 -15.23 -9.32
CA LYS A 32 0.37 -16.59 -9.75
C LYS A 32 -0.31 -17.44 -8.67
N LEU A 33 -0.18 -17.05 -7.40
CA LEU A 33 -0.90 -17.73 -6.31
C LEU A 33 -2.42 -17.58 -6.43
N GLY A 34 -2.89 -16.49 -7.04
CA GLY A 34 -4.30 -16.28 -7.33
C GLY A 34 -4.92 -17.30 -8.27
N LEU A 35 -4.11 -17.90 -9.16
CA LEU A 35 -4.56 -18.94 -10.10
C LEU A 35 -5.08 -20.19 -9.36
N GLY A 36 -4.50 -20.52 -8.21
CA GLY A 36 -4.94 -21.64 -7.39
C GLY A 36 -6.35 -21.48 -6.80
N TYR A 37 -6.88 -20.27 -6.80
CA TYR A 37 -8.22 -19.93 -6.32
C TYR A 37 -9.21 -19.61 -7.44
N ASP A 38 -8.80 -19.80 -8.70
CA ASP A 38 -9.60 -19.45 -9.90
C ASP A 38 -10.05 -17.97 -9.90
N MET A 39 -9.20 -17.09 -9.38
CA MET A 39 -9.42 -15.66 -9.38
C MET A 39 -8.68 -14.98 -10.54
N PRO A 40 -9.28 -13.97 -11.20
CA PRO A 40 -8.54 -13.07 -12.08
C PRO A 40 -7.34 -12.48 -11.32
N CYS A 41 -6.14 -12.70 -11.86
CA CYS A 41 -4.90 -12.25 -11.22
C CYS A 41 -3.91 -11.73 -12.24
N GLU A 42 -3.19 -10.67 -11.88
CA GLU A 42 -2.19 -10.05 -12.77
C GLU A 42 -1.12 -9.31 -11.96
N PRO A 43 0.10 -9.19 -12.49
CA PRO A 43 1.10 -8.28 -11.94
C PRO A 43 0.81 -6.86 -12.41
N CYS A 44 1.24 -5.88 -11.62
CA CYS A 44 1.20 -4.46 -11.94
C CYS A 44 2.54 -3.82 -11.55
N ASP A 45 3.06 -2.94 -12.39
CA ASP A 45 4.17 -2.07 -12.00
C ASP A 45 3.65 -1.05 -10.98
N GLY A 46 3.98 -1.29 -9.70
CA GLY A 46 3.61 -0.42 -8.59
C GLY A 46 4.42 0.87 -8.52
N MET A 47 5.47 0.99 -9.36
CA MET A 47 6.26 2.21 -9.51
C MET A 47 5.69 3.15 -10.59
N ASP A 48 4.67 2.72 -11.35
CA ASP A 48 3.94 3.54 -12.32
C ASP A 48 2.50 3.83 -11.84
N PRO A 49 2.21 5.02 -11.27
CA PRO A 49 0.87 5.36 -10.78
C PRO A 49 -0.24 5.31 -11.84
N VAL A 50 0.09 5.50 -13.10
CA VAL A 50 -0.90 5.42 -14.20
C VAL A 50 -1.28 3.96 -14.45
N GLN A 51 -0.33 3.04 -14.43
CA GLN A 51 -0.62 1.60 -14.53
C GLN A 51 -1.39 1.11 -13.31
N VAL A 52 -1.01 1.54 -12.10
CA VAL A 52 -1.75 1.23 -10.88
C VAL A 52 -3.20 1.66 -10.99
N ALA A 53 -3.47 2.91 -11.41
CA ALA A 53 -4.83 3.42 -11.58
C ALA A 53 -5.64 2.61 -12.60
N LYS A 54 -5.04 2.20 -13.72
CA LYS A 54 -5.70 1.38 -14.75
C LYS A 54 -6.03 -0.02 -14.24
N THR A 55 -5.05 -0.69 -13.62
CA THR A 55 -5.21 -2.05 -13.09
C THR A 55 -6.27 -2.07 -11.99
N MET A 56 -6.22 -1.13 -11.05
CA MET A 56 -7.21 -1.03 -9.98
C MET A 56 -8.61 -0.69 -10.51
N SER A 57 -8.73 0.20 -11.50
CA SER A 57 -10.02 0.52 -12.12
C SER A 57 -10.66 -0.70 -12.77
N LYS A 58 -9.89 -1.55 -13.45
CA LYS A 58 -10.34 -2.81 -14.03
C LYS A 58 -10.83 -3.77 -12.95
N ALA A 59 -10.04 -4.00 -11.91
CA ALA A 59 -10.38 -4.91 -10.82
C ALA A 59 -11.62 -4.44 -10.03
N ILE A 60 -11.71 -3.15 -9.73
CA ILE A 60 -12.85 -2.53 -9.05
C ILE A 60 -14.12 -2.64 -9.90
N SER A 61 -14.02 -2.41 -11.22
CA SER A 61 -15.16 -2.54 -12.13
C SER A 61 -15.67 -3.98 -12.17
N LEU A 62 -14.77 -4.97 -12.21
CA LEU A 62 -15.13 -6.38 -12.14
C LEU A 62 -15.86 -6.71 -10.83
N ALA A 63 -15.29 -6.31 -9.69
CA ALA A 63 -15.89 -6.54 -8.39
C ALA A 63 -17.31 -5.91 -8.29
N ARG A 64 -17.46 -4.66 -8.72
CA ARG A 64 -18.76 -3.93 -8.69
C ARG A 64 -19.81 -4.50 -9.64
N SER A 65 -19.40 -5.15 -10.73
CA SER A 65 -20.31 -5.82 -11.65
C SER A 65 -20.70 -7.24 -11.23
N GLY A 66 -20.30 -7.71 -10.04
CA GLY A 66 -20.57 -9.06 -9.56
C GLY A 66 -19.63 -10.12 -10.15
N GLY A 67 -18.51 -9.72 -10.77
CA GLY A 67 -17.53 -10.65 -11.34
C GLY A 67 -16.59 -11.30 -10.31
N GLY A 68 -16.85 -11.10 -9.01
CA GLY A 68 -16.09 -11.73 -7.93
C GLY A 68 -14.77 -11.02 -7.59
N PRO A 69 -13.92 -11.68 -6.78
CA PRO A 69 -12.66 -11.11 -6.32
C PRO A 69 -11.56 -11.13 -7.39
N SER A 70 -10.54 -10.28 -7.21
CA SER A 70 -9.31 -10.27 -8.01
C SER A 70 -8.09 -10.29 -7.10
N PHE A 71 -6.96 -10.78 -7.62
CA PHE A 71 -5.68 -10.80 -6.91
C PHE A 71 -4.61 -10.06 -7.73
N ILE A 72 -4.09 -8.97 -7.21
CA ILE A 72 -3.15 -8.08 -7.91
C ILE A 72 -1.83 -8.02 -7.13
N GLU A 73 -0.71 -8.30 -7.81
CA GLU A 73 0.62 -8.04 -7.27
C GLU A 73 1.12 -6.69 -7.75
N MET A 74 1.28 -5.73 -6.85
CA MET A 74 1.93 -4.45 -7.10
C MET A 74 3.42 -4.59 -6.86
N LYS A 75 4.24 -4.61 -7.91
CA LYS A 75 5.71 -4.64 -7.80
C LYS A 75 6.21 -3.25 -7.44
N THR A 76 6.67 -3.10 -6.23
CA THR A 76 7.14 -1.83 -5.65
C THR A 76 8.59 -1.93 -5.21
N TYR A 77 9.13 -0.88 -4.59
CA TYR A 77 10.44 -0.91 -3.99
C TYR A 77 10.49 -0.11 -2.68
N ARG A 78 11.16 -0.65 -1.68
CA ARG A 78 11.37 0.01 -0.40
C ARG A 78 12.75 0.65 -0.36
N TYR A 79 12.86 1.98 -0.43
CA TYR A 79 14.13 2.71 -0.44
C TYR A 79 14.90 2.64 0.88
N ARG A 80 14.19 2.62 2.01
CA ARG A 80 14.80 2.57 3.35
C ARG A 80 14.87 1.13 3.86
N GLY A 81 15.69 0.90 4.89
CA GLY A 81 15.70 -0.35 5.62
C GLY A 81 14.36 -0.66 6.28
N HIS A 82 14.20 -1.88 6.75
CA HIS A 82 12.97 -2.32 7.43
C HIS A 82 12.71 -1.52 8.72
N SER A 83 13.78 -1.17 9.43
CA SER A 83 13.74 -0.36 10.66
C SER A 83 14.88 0.66 10.68
N MET A 84 14.87 1.54 11.68
CA MET A 84 15.95 2.52 11.89
C MET A 84 17.32 1.89 12.10
N SER A 85 17.36 0.67 12.66
CA SER A 85 18.60 -0.09 12.94
C SER A 85 19.03 -0.99 11.78
N ASP A 86 18.27 -1.06 10.69
CA ASP A 86 18.58 -1.91 9.55
C ASP A 86 19.70 -1.31 8.68
N ALA A 87 20.88 -1.91 8.76
CA ALA A 87 22.07 -1.48 8.01
C ALA A 87 22.04 -1.81 6.50
N GLN A 88 20.99 -2.50 6.02
CA GLN A 88 20.74 -2.83 4.60
C GLN A 88 21.87 -3.58 3.89
N HIS A 89 22.62 -4.45 4.58
CA HIS A 89 23.72 -5.23 4.00
C HIS A 89 23.27 -6.28 2.96
N TYR A 90 21.98 -6.54 2.86
CA TYR A 90 21.38 -7.53 1.97
C TYR A 90 21.17 -7.03 0.53
N ARG A 91 21.40 -5.74 0.26
CA ARG A 91 21.25 -5.12 -1.07
C ARG A 91 22.33 -4.08 -1.33
N THR A 92 22.53 -3.74 -2.60
CA THR A 92 23.55 -2.76 -2.99
C THR A 92 23.00 -1.34 -3.04
N LYS A 93 23.88 -0.35 -2.88
CA LYS A 93 23.49 1.06 -3.09
C LYS A 93 23.10 1.33 -4.54
N SER A 94 23.74 0.66 -5.50
CA SER A 94 23.40 0.81 -6.91
C SER A 94 21.98 0.32 -7.22
N GLU A 95 21.53 -0.77 -6.60
CA GLU A 95 20.15 -1.24 -6.74
C GLU A 95 19.17 -0.16 -6.29
N VAL A 96 19.39 0.45 -5.14
CA VAL A 96 18.53 1.53 -4.63
C VAL A 96 18.50 2.73 -5.57
N GLU A 97 19.67 3.12 -6.12
CA GLU A 97 19.75 4.26 -7.04
C GLU A 97 19.07 3.98 -8.40
N GLU A 98 19.09 2.75 -8.90
CA GLU A 98 18.32 2.39 -10.10
C GLU A 98 16.80 2.56 -9.87
N TYR A 99 16.29 2.11 -8.73
CA TYR A 99 14.87 2.32 -8.39
C TYR A 99 14.52 3.80 -8.16
N ARG A 100 15.46 4.62 -7.65
CA ARG A 100 15.24 6.06 -7.51
C ARG A 100 15.06 6.78 -8.85
N LYS A 101 15.63 6.26 -9.94
CA LYS A 101 15.45 6.83 -11.28
C LYS A 101 14.01 6.70 -11.79
N ILE A 102 13.29 5.70 -11.32
CA ILE A 102 11.90 5.43 -11.66
C ILE A 102 10.95 5.74 -10.50
N ASP A 103 11.30 6.69 -9.64
CA ASP A 103 10.48 7.10 -8.51
C ASP A 103 9.11 7.61 -8.98
N PRO A 104 8.00 7.04 -8.47
CA PRO A 104 6.64 7.39 -8.91
C PRO A 104 6.28 8.85 -8.68
N ILE A 105 6.78 9.47 -7.61
CA ILE A 105 6.51 10.88 -7.31
C ILE A 105 7.19 11.77 -8.35
N THR A 106 8.45 11.46 -8.70
CA THR A 106 9.20 12.19 -9.74
C THR A 106 8.50 12.08 -11.09
N GLN A 107 8.11 10.87 -11.49
CA GLN A 107 7.39 10.63 -12.76
C GLN A 107 6.09 11.43 -12.86
N VAL A 108 5.28 11.45 -11.79
CA VAL A 108 4.02 12.19 -11.77
C VAL A 108 4.28 13.70 -11.78
N LYS A 109 5.26 14.20 -11.03
CA LYS A 109 5.68 15.61 -11.05
C LYS A 109 6.08 16.07 -12.45
N GLU A 110 6.91 15.29 -13.12
CA GLU A 110 7.34 15.56 -14.50
C GLU A 110 6.16 15.53 -15.48
N MET A 111 5.25 14.57 -15.33
CA MET A 111 4.04 14.51 -16.15
C MET A 111 3.14 15.74 -15.96
N ILE A 112 2.91 16.18 -14.72
CA ILE A 112 2.10 17.36 -14.41
C ILE A 112 2.71 18.60 -15.05
N LEU A 113 4.02 18.81 -14.90
CA LEU A 113 4.71 19.96 -15.44
C LEU A 113 4.74 19.95 -16.97
N SER A 114 5.07 18.81 -17.59
CA SER A 114 5.13 18.68 -19.05
C SER A 114 3.78 18.90 -19.73
N LYS A 115 2.71 18.44 -19.11
CA LYS A 115 1.32 18.65 -19.58
C LYS A 115 0.71 19.96 -19.13
N LYS A 116 1.45 20.77 -18.38
CA LYS A 116 1.00 22.08 -17.85
C LYS A 116 -0.30 21.99 -17.02
N TYR A 117 -0.46 20.91 -16.26
CA TYR A 117 -1.60 20.76 -15.35
C TYR A 117 -1.44 21.61 -14.09
N ALA A 118 -0.21 21.87 -13.67
CA ALA A 118 0.15 22.79 -12.59
C ALA A 118 1.55 23.38 -12.82
N THR A 119 1.86 24.46 -12.10
CA THR A 119 3.19 25.06 -12.05
C THR A 119 4.06 24.43 -10.95
N LEU A 120 5.37 24.68 -11.01
CA LEU A 120 6.28 24.24 -9.95
C LEU A 120 5.93 24.88 -8.59
N GLU A 121 5.55 26.18 -8.60
CA GLU A 121 5.17 26.90 -7.39
C GLU A 121 3.93 26.29 -6.72
N GLU A 122 2.94 25.88 -7.52
CA GLU A 122 1.75 25.19 -6.99
C GLU A 122 2.12 23.86 -6.36
N LEU A 123 3.00 23.06 -6.97
CA LEU A 123 3.46 21.79 -6.40
C LEU A 123 4.28 22.01 -5.12
N ASP A 124 5.16 22.99 -5.09
CA ASP A 124 5.94 23.35 -3.90
C ASP A 124 5.04 23.85 -2.74
N LYS A 125 3.93 24.52 -3.08
CA LYS A 125 2.92 24.90 -2.09
C LYS A 125 2.25 23.66 -1.50
N VAL A 126 1.85 22.68 -2.31
CA VAL A 126 1.27 21.42 -1.85
C VAL A 126 2.23 20.71 -0.88
N ASP A 127 3.51 20.62 -1.21
CA ASP A 127 4.53 20.01 -0.35
C ASP A 127 4.64 20.72 1.02
N LYS A 128 4.61 22.07 1.02
CA LYS A 128 4.65 22.86 2.27
C LYS A 128 3.39 22.65 3.11
N ASP A 129 2.23 22.68 2.48
CA ASP A 129 0.94 22.49 3.16
C ASP A 129 0.84 21.09 3.79
N ILE A 130 1.29 20.05 3.07
CA ILE A 130 1.30 18.67 3.60
C ILE A 130 2.29 18.53 4.75
N LYS A 131 3.50 19.11 4.66
CA LYS A 131 4.46 19.10 5.76
C LYS A 131 3.91 19.76 7.03
N ALA A 132 3.21 20.91 6.86
CA ALA A 132 2.55 21.57 7.98
C ALA A 132 1.49 20.69 8.63
N ARG A 133 0.64 20.02 7.84
CA ARG A 133 -0.38 19.08 8.34
C ARG A 133 0.22 17.87 9.06
N VAL A 134 1.35 17.33 8.58
CA VAL A 134 2.05 16.22 9.26
C VAL A 134 2.51 16.67 10.66
N LEU A 135 3.07 17.88 10.80
CA LEU A 135 3.44 18.43 12.10
C LEU A 135 2.24 18.66 13.04
N GLU A 136 1.08 19.01 12.49
CA GLU A 136 -0.16 19.10 13.26
C GLU A 136 -0.63 17.72 13.75
N CYS A 137 -0.51 16.67 12.92
CA CYS A 137 -0.81 15.30 13.32
C CYS A 137 0.10 14.81 14.46
N GLU A 138 1.39 15.15 14.42
CA GLU A 138 2.34 14.84 15.48
C GLU A 138 1.91 15.50 16.80
N LYS A 139 1.64 16.81 16.78
CA LYS A 139 1.17 17.55 17.95
C LYS A 139 -0.15 17.02 18.49
N PHE A 140 -1.07 16.65 17.59
CA PHE A 140 -2.35 16.02 17.97
C PHE A 140 -2.11 14.71 18.70
N ALA A 141 -1.24 13.84 18.20
CA ALA A 141 -0.92 12.56 18.83
C ALA A 141 -0.28 12.77 20.23
N GLU A 142 0.67 13.70 20.35
CA GLU A 142 1.35 13.99 21.63
C GLU A 142 0.42 14.60 22.68
N SER A 143 -0.56 15.42 22.26
CA SER A 143 -1.50 16.08 23.17
C SER A 143 -2.74 15.24 23.48
N SER A 144 -2.98 14.16 22.74
CA SER A 144 -4.14 13.30 22.93
C SER A 144 -3.99 12.44 24.20
N PRO A 145 -5.03 12.31 25.02
CA PRO A 145 -5.01 11.38 26.14
C PRO A 145 -4.99 9.93 25.65
N TYR A 146 -4.47 9.04 26.48
CA TYR A 146 -4.65 7.60 26.23
C TYR A 146 -6.13 7.24 26.29
N PRO A 147 -6.58 6.29 25.43
CA PRO A 147 -7.96 5.83 25.45
C PRO A 147 -8.33 5.20 26.80
N ASP A 148 -9.60 5.35 27.21
CA ASP A 148 -10.10 4.63 28.37
C ASP A 148 -10.04 3.11 28.12
N PRO A 149 -9.58 2.30 29.10
CA PRO A 149 -9.50 0.85 28.95
C PRO A 149 -10.81 0.17 28.55
N SER A 150 -11.97 0.75 28.90
CA SER A 150 -13.28 0.24 28.47
C SER A 150 -13.47 0.19 26.96
N LEU A 151 -12.84 1.12 26.21
CA LEU A 151 -12.89 1.16 24.74
C LEU A 151 -12.30 -0.09 24.08
N MET A 152 -11.51 -0.89 24.81
CA MET A 152 -10.98 -2.16 24.33
C MET A 152 -12.11 -3.13 23.90
N TYR A 153 -13.26 -3.03 24.53
CA TYR A 153 -14.42 -3.89 24.25
C TYR A 153 -15.37 -3.31 23.22
N ASP A 154 -15.42 -1.98 23.09
CA ASP A 154 -16.41 -1.28 22.27
C ASP A 154 -16.07 -1.29 20.78
N ALA A 155 -14.78 -1.42 20.43
CA ALA A 155 -14.31 -1.33 19.04
C ALA A 155 -14.08 -2.68 18.34
N VAL A 156 -14.58 -3.79 18.90
CA VAL A 156 -14.29 -5.14 18.36
C VAL A 156 -15.25 -5.52 17.24
N TYR A 157 -16.54 -5.17 17.37
CA TYR A 157 -17.60 -5.47 16.40
C TYR A 157 -18.50 -4.24 16.20
N GLU A 158 -19.14 -4.17 15.03
CA GLU A 158 -20.13 -3.13 14.71
C GLU A 158 -21.37 -3.20 15.62
N GLN A 159 -21.72 -4.41 16.10
CA GLN A 159 -22.88 -4.67 16.94
C GLN A 159 -22.47 -4.73 18.42
N GLU A 160 -23.12 -3.94 19.25
CA GLU A 160 -22.94 -3.95 20.72
C GLU A 160 -23.33 -5.31 21.34
N ASP A 161 -24.34 -5.97 20.76
CA ASP A 161 -24.88 -7.25 21.23
C ASP A 161 -24.48 -8.42 20.33
N TYR A 162 -23.19 -8.70 20.20
CA TYR A 162 -22.78 -9.91 19.47
C TYR A 162 -23.25 -11.15 20.22
N PRO A 163 -24.11 -12.03 19.62
CA PRO A 163 -24.88 -13.04 20.37
C PRO A 163 -24.02 -14.12 21.03
N PHE A 164 -22.74 -14.18 20.67
CA PHE A 164 -21.81 -15.19 21.19
C PHE A 164 -20.83 -14.66 22.26
N ILE A 165 -20.80 -13.34 22.46
CA ILE A 165 -19.95 -12.69 23.47
C ILE A 165 -20.89 -12.03 24.49
N LYS A 166 -21.24 -12.76 25.54
CA LYS A 166 -21.94 -12.15 26.69
C LYS A 166 -20.89 -11.45 27.55
N HIS A 167 -20.89 -10.12 27.52
CA HIS A 167 -20.20 -9.32 28.52
C HIS A 167 -20.84 -9.59 29.88
N LYS A 168 -20.34 -10.60 30.57
CA LYS A 168 -20.50 -10.73 32.02
C LYS A 168 -19.12 -10.56 32.61
N LEU A 169 -18.80 -9.35 32.96
CA LEU A 169 -17.89 -9.06 34.06
C LEU A 169 -18.69 -8.90 35.31
#